data_c3e4668cb97bfdb24d02af93517dd33c
#
_entry.id   c3e4668cb97bfdb24d02af93517dd33c
#
_cell.length_a   1.000
_cell.length_b   1.000
_cell.length_c   1.000
_cell.angle_alpha   90.00
_cell.angle_beta   90.00
_cell.angle_gamma   90.00
#
_symmetry.space_group_name_H-M   'P 1'
#
loop_
_entity.id
_entity.type
_entity.pdbx_description
1 polymer ?
#
loop_
_entity_poly.entity_id
_entity_poly.type
_entity_poly.pdbx_seq_one_letter_code
_entity_poly.pdbx_strand_id
1 'polypeptide(L)'
;KILPTVKLQKLQRLADFHLFGYAVAEAMETGLGKKFNEVLEDNKTRQMEITCQNAMIISLVEDFLKNEEDEGYWKGTMSLFYKSLRDFMNQQNMTEEIYNPRTYPKEANHLSRALHQYEAAFASKGIHFQSKKNSKGNIEIEITTDWLKDDIGTIKRVPIITSKT
;
A
#
# COMPACT_ATOMS: atom_id res chain seq x y z
N LYS A 1 -20.25 4.37 33.67
CA LYS A 1 -21.16 3.39 32.97
C LYS A 1 -21.35 3.71 31.47
N ILE A 2 -20.39 4.39 30.83
CA ILE A 2 -20.50 4.80 29.41
C ILE A 2 -19.94 3.70 28.49
N LEU A 3 -18.85 3.02 28.89
CA LEU A 3 -18.15 2.01 28.08
C LEU A 3 -19.05 0.94 27.42
N PRO A 4 -20.03 0.33 28.11
CA PRO A 4 -20.86 -0.71 27.48
C PRO A 4 -21.81 -0.21 26.39
N THR A 5 -22.04 1.11 26.31
CA THR A 5 -22.97 1.72 25.35
C THR A 5 -22.26 2.33 24.13
N VAL A 6 -20.93 2.48 24.19
CA VAL A 6 -20.15 3.04 23.07
C VAL A 6 -20.02 2.02 21.96
N LYS A 7 -20.56 2.34 20.77
CA LYS A 7 -20.40 1.57 19.53
C LYS A 7 -19.72 2.47 18.50
N LEU A 8 -18.48 2.14 18.13
CA LEU A 8 -17.73 2.83 17.09
C LEU A 8 -17.88 2.08 15.78
N GLN A 9 -18.09 2.82 14.69
CA GLN A 9 -18.24 2.23 13.35
C GLN A 9 -16.93 1.57 12.85
N LYS A 10 -15.78 2.11 13.25
CA LYS A 10 -14.47 1.60 12.89
C LYS A 10 -13.57 1.59 14.11
N LEU A 11 -13.03 0.41 14.44
CA LEU A 11 -12.09 0.26 15.54
C LEU A 11 -10.64 0.32 15.03
N GLN A 12 -9.77 0.94 15.79
CA GLN A 12 -8.34 0.96 15.56
C GLN A 12 -7.70 -0.38 15.99
N ARG A 13 -6.41 -0.57 15.68
CA ARG A 13 -5.66 -1.79 16.02
C ARG A 13 -5.73 -2.15 17.50
N LEU A 14 -5.79 -1.15 18.38
CA LEU A 14 -6.02 -1.30 19.82
C LEU A 14 -7.44 -0.89 20.14
N ALA A 15 -8.40 -1.76 19.80
CA ALA A 15 -9.84 -1.50 19.94
C ALA A 15 -10.23 -1.06 21.36
N ASP A 16 -9.71 -1.73 22.38
CA ASP A 16 -10.01 -1.42 23.78
C ASP A 16 -9.51 -0.04 24.18
N PHE A 17 -8.30 0.34 23.74
CA PHE A 17 -7.76 1.68 23.98
C PHE A 17 -8.60 2.75 23.28
N HIS A 18 -9.02 2.49 22.04
CA HIS A 18 -9.86 3.40 21.27
C HIS A 18 -11.23 3.62 21.94
N LEU A 19 -11.91 2.52 22.33
CA LEU A 19 -13.18 2.58 23.05
C LEU A 19 -13.06 3.29 24.40
N PHE A 20 -12.03 2.97 25.15
CA PHE A 20 -11.77 3.58 26.45
C PHE A 20 -11.50 5.07 26.32
N GLY A 21 -10.59 5.47 25.42
CA GLY A 21 -10.26 6.87 25.18
C GLY A 21 -11.46 7.70 24.73
N TYR A 22 -12.28 7.15 23.82
CA TYR A 22 -13.53 7.79 23.41
C TYR A 22 -14.48 7.98 24.60
N ALA A 23 -14.70 6.92 25.40
CA ALA A 23 -15.61 6.98 26.53
C ALA A 23 -15.15 7.96 27.62
N VAL A 24 -13.84 8.04 27.88
CA VAL A 24 -13.26 9.03 28.82
C VAL A 24 -13.47 10.44 28.29
N ALA A 25 -13.14 10.68 27.03
CA ALA A 25 -13.30 11.99 26.41
C ALA A 25 -14.78 12.45 26.46
N GLU A 26 -15.72 11.58 26.10
CA GLU A 26 -17.15 11.87 26.14
C GLU A 26 -17.69 12.09 27.57
N ALA A 27 -17.10 11.42 28.57
CA ALA A 27 -17.43 11.61 29.98
C ALA A 27 -16.91 12.95 30.55
N MET A 28 -15.83 13.48 29.97
CA MET A 28 -15.30 14.80 30.37
C MET A 28 -16.17 15.93 29.82
N GLU A 29 -16.58 15.83 28.56
CA GLU A 29 -17.42 16.82 27.90
C GLU A 29 -18.15 16.18 26.72
N THR A 30 -19.44 16.43 26.57
CA THR A 30 -20.25 15.91 25.45
C THR A 30 -19.69 16.39 24.11
N GLY A 31 -19.42 15.46 23.22
CA GLY A 31 -18.83 15.69 21.88
C GLY A 31 -17.29 15.64 21.84
N LEU A 32 -16.62 15.55 22.97
CA LEU A 32 -15.15 15.41 23.01
C LEU A 32 -14.69 14.05 22.49
N GLY A 33 -15.52 13.02 22.62
CA GLY A 33 -15.27 11.70 22.03
C GLY A 33 -15.12 11.76 20.51
N LYS A 34 -15.93 12.60 19.83
CA LYS A 34 -15.81 12.82 18.39
C LYS A 34 -14.47 13.48 18.02
N LYS A 35 -14.06 14.52 18.76
CA LYS A 35 -12.75 15.17 18.59
C LYS A 35 -11.58 14.19 18.85
N PHE A 36 -11.71 13.31 19.84
CA PHE A 36 -10.71 12.27 20.09
C PHE A 36 -10.52 11.35 18.88
N ASN A 37 -11.62 10.93 18.22
CA ASN A 37 -11.55 10.14 17.01
C ASN A 37 -10.90 10.90 15.85
N GLU A 38 -11.24 12.17 15.65
CA GLU A 38 -10.62 13.02 14.61
C GLU A 38 -9.10 13.11 14.81
N VAL A 39 -8.64 13.36 16.04
CA VAL A 39 -7.20 13.41 16.36
C VAL A 39 -6.51 12.07 16.13
N LEU A 40 -7.17 10.94 16.44
CA LEU A 40 -6.60 9.61 16.18
C LEU A 40 -6.44 9.33 14.67
N GLU A 41 -7.42 9.68 13.86
CA GLU A 41 -7.33 9.51 12.41
C GLU A 41 -6.26 10.45 11.81
N ASP A 42 -6.16 11.70 12.26
CA ASP A 42 -5.10 12.63 11.86
C ASP A 42 -3.70 12.11 12.20
N ASN A 43 -3.51 11.57 13.41
CA ASN A 43 -2.24 10.98 13.81
C ASN A 43 -1.88 9.76 12.95
N LYS A 44 -2.86 8.92 12.62
CA LYS A 44 -2.65 7.77 11.75
C LYS A 44 -2.24 8.20 10.34
N THR A 45 -2.90 9.22 9.78
CA THR A 45 -2.55 9.80 8.48
C THR A 45 -1.13 10.34 8.48
N ARG A 46 -0.74 11.11 9.50
CA ARG A 46 0.63 11.62 9.65
C ARG A 46 1.68 10.51 9.77
N GLN A 47 1.39 9.47 10.56
CA GLN A 47 2.30 8.31 10.66
C GLN A 47 2.48 7.61 9.32
N MET A 48 1.40 7.50 8.55
CA MET A 48 1.44 6.90 7.21
C MET A 48 2.25 7.76 6.24
N GLU A 49 2.07 9.09 6.25
CA GLU A 49 2.87 10.04 5.46
C GLU A 49 4.37 9.92 5.76
N ILE A 50 4.75 9.88 7.04
CA ILE A 50 6.14 9.69 7.47
C ILE A 50 6.68 8.35 6.98
N THR A 51 5.88 7.29 7.07
CA THR A 51 6.26 5.96 6.57
C THR A 51 6.48 5.98 5.06
N CYS A 52 5.60 6.63 4.31
CA CYS A 52 5.73 6.79 2.86
C CYS A 52 6.99 7.58 2.47
N GLN A 53 7.30 8.65 3.20
CA GLN A 53 8.48 9.49 2.94
C GLN A 53 9.80 8.75 3.23
N ASN A 54 9.81 7.87 4.24
CA ASN A 54 11.02 7.17 4.68
C ASN A 54 11.24 5.82 4.00
N ALA A 55 10.24 5.27 3.33
CA ALA A 55 10.35 3.97 2.68
C ALA A 55 10.66 4.13 1.18
N MET A 56 11.94 4.05 0.83
CA MET A 56 12.42 4.08 -0.55
C MET A 56 11.64 3.15 -1.49
N ILE A 57 11.25 1.97 -1.00
CA ILE A 57 10.52 0.99 -1.80
C ILE A 57 9.15 1.52 -2.31
N ILE A 58 8.51 2.40 -1.54
CA ILE A 58 7.21 2.98 -1.93
C ILE A 58 7.40 3.94 -3.09
N SER A 59 8.37 4.86 -3.00
CA SER A 59 8.69 5.80 -4.07
C SER A 59 9.17 5.08 -5.32
N LEU A 60 10.02 4.06 -5.15
CA LEU A 60 10.53 3.26 -6.26
C LEU A 60 9.41 2.55 -7.04
N VAL A 61 8.49 1.91 -6.33
CA VAL A 61 7.35 1.22 -6.99
C VAL A 61 6.43 2.24 -7.67
N GLU A 62 6.18 3.39 -7.04
CA GLU A 62 5.40 4.46 -7.64
C GLU A 62 6.03 4.97 -8.94
N ASP A 63 7.33 5.28 -8.91
CA ASP A 63 8.07 5.78 -10.08
C ASP A 63 8.16 4.72 -11.18
N PHE A 64 8.39 3.46 -10.82
CA PHE A 64 8.36 2.34 -11.75
C PHE A 64 7.01 2.26 -12.48
N LEU A 65 5.91 2.26 -11.75
CA LEU A 65 4.55 2.16 -12.33
C LEU A 65 4.18 3.36 -13.21
N LYS A 66 4.74 4.55 -12.94
CA LYS A 66 4.54 5.73 -13.78
C LYS A 66 5.34 5.69 -15.08
N ASN A 67 6.43 4.91 -15.12
CA ASN A 67 7.31 4.79 -16.28
C ASN A 67 7.07 3.52 -17.10
N GLU A 68 6.19 2.61 -16.65
CA GLU A 68 5.79 1.44 -17.45
C GLU A 68 4.88 1.85 -18.61
N GLU A 69 4.92 1.08 -19.70
CA GLU A 69 4.12 1.34 -20.91
C GLU A 69 2.62 1.38 -20.62
N ASP A 70 2.17 0.58 -19.65
CA ASP A 70 0.76 0.49 -19.21
C ASP A 70 0.43 1.42 -18.03
N GLU A 71 1.13 2.53 -17.88
CA GLU A 71 0.99 3.58 -16.86
C GLU A 71 0.11 3.21 -15.64
N GLY A 72 0.74 2.56 -14.64
CA GLY A 72 0.03 2.21 -13.40
C GLY A 72 -0.57 0.81 -13.34
N TYR A 73 -0.26 -0.06 -14.32
CA TYR A 73 -0.64 -1.47 -14.29
C TYR A 73 0.59 -2.36 -14.44
N TRP A 74 0.68 -3.42 -13.64
CA TRP A 74 1.70 -4.44 -13.79
C TRP A 74 1.16 -5.82 -13.39
N LYS A 75 1.55 -6.87 -14.12
CA LYS A 75 1.17 -8.25 -13.81
C LYS A 75 2.30 -9.23 -14.11
N GLY A 76 2.57 -10.11 -13.16
CA GLY A 76 3.55 -11.17 -13.33
C GLY A 76 3.85 -11.88 -12.02
N THR A 77 4.94 -12.66 -11.99
CA THR A 77 5.41 -13.31 -10.76
C THR A 77 6.21 -12.33 -9.91
N MET A 78 6.28 -12.57 -8.60
CA MET A 78 7.09 -11.73 -7.70
C MET A 78 8.57 -11.68 -8.11
N SER A 79 9.11 -12.78 -8.64
CA SER A 79 10.48 -12.81 -9.14
C SER A 79 10.68 -11.93 -10.36
N LEU A 80 9.69 -11.90 -11.26
CA LEU A 80 9.72 -11.01 -12.42
C LEU A 80 9.61 -9.55 -12.00
N PHE A 81 8.70 -9.23 -11.08
CA PHE A 81 8.55 -7.89 -10.54
C PHE A 81 9.84 -7.37 -9.89
N TYR A 82 10.47 -8.23 -9.06
CA TYR A 82 11.76 -7.92 -8.45
C TYR A 82 12.84 -7.62 -9.49
N LYS A 83 12.89 -8.40 -10.57
CA LYS A 83 13.83 -8.19 -11.67
C LYS A 83 13.54 -6.87 -12.38
N SER A 84 12.29 -6.61 -12.75
CA SER A 84 11.88 -5.36 -13.42
C SER A 84 12.22 -4.13 -12.60
N LEU A 85 11.97 -4.14 -11.27
CA LEU A 85 12.37 -3.04 -10.39
C LEU A 85 13.88 -2.84 -10.35
N ARG A 86 14.69 -3.92 -10.33
CA ARG A 86 16.15 -3.80 -10.38
C ARG A 86 16.64 -3.24 -11.71
N ASP A 87 16.05 -3.67 -12.80
CA ASP A 87 16.40 -3.18 -14.14
C ASP A 87 16.07 -1.68 -14.26
N PHE A 88 14.91 -1.26 -13.72
CA PHE A 88 14.51 0.15 -13.61
C PHE A 88 15.50 0.96 -12.78
N MET A 89 15.89 0.49 -11.58
CA MET A 89 16.88 1.16 -10.73
C MET A 89 18.23 1.31 -11.45
N ASN A 90 18.67 0.28 -12.18
CA ASN A 90 19.91 0.36 -12.97
C ASN A 90 19.82 1.44 -14.06
N GLN A 91 18.67 1.56 -14.74
CA GLN A 91 18.43 2.60 -15.75
C GLN A 91 18.45 4.00 -15.14
N GLN A 92 18.01 4.14 -13.88
CA GLN A 92 18.02 5.40 -13.13
C GLN A 92 19.36 5.69 -12.44
N ASN A 93 20.40 4.86 -12.65
CA ASN A 93 21.71 4.95 -12.01
C ASN A 93 21.67 4.85 -10.47
N MET A 94 20.67 4.16 -9.90
CA MET A 94 20.51 3.93 -8.46
C MET A 94 21.29 2.69 -7.99
N THR A 95 22.53 2.55 -8.40
CA THR A 95 23.31 1.32 -8.19
C THR A 95 23.66 1.08 -6.71
N GLU A 96 23.95 2.15 -5.97
CA GLU A 96 24.31 2.04 -4.54
C GLU A 96 23.12 1.58 -3.70
N GLU A 97 21.93 2.06 -4.03
CA GLU A 97 20.69 1.70 -3.35
C GLU A 97 20.30 0.24 -3.54
N ILE A 98 20.57 -0.33 -4.73
CA ILE A 98 20.33 -1.75 -5.04
C ILE A 98 21.14 -2.66 -4.11
N TYR A 99 22.37 -2.28 -3.82
CA TYR A 99 23.28 -3.09 -3.01
C TYR A 99 23.15 -2.82 -1.51
N ASN A 100 22.40 -1.81 -1.11
CA ASN A 100 22.17 -1.53 0.30
C ASN A 100 20.96 -2.33 0.83
N PRO A 101 21.16 -3.38 1.65
CA PRO A 101 20.08 -4.23 2.15
C PRO A 101 19.13 -3.52 3.13
N ARG A 102 19.46 -2.30 3.55
CA ARG A 102 18.58 -1.49 4.40
C ARG A 102 17.58 -0.69 3.58
N THR A 103 17.90 -0.39 2.32
CA THR A 103 17.07 0.42 1.43
C THR A 103 16.32 -0.42 0.42
N TYR A 104 16.91 -1.52 -0.08
CA TYR A 104 16.29 -2.39 -1.07
C TYR A 104 16.30 -3.86 -0.64
N PRO A 105 15.21 -4.63 -0.88
CA PRO A 105 15.15 -6.05 -0.59
C PRO A 105 16.19 -6.85 -1.36
N LYS A 106 16.86 -7.82 -0.70
CA LYS A 106 17.89 -8.65 -1.34
C LYS A 106 17.32 -9.66 -2.33
N GLU A 107 16.08 -10.07 -2.13
CA GLU A 107 15.43 -11.15 -2.87
C GLU A 107 13.93 -10.88 -3.04
N ALA A 108 13.30 -11.55 -4.01
CA ALA A 108 11.88 -11.43 -4.29
C ALA A 108 10.99 -11.73 -3.07
N ASN A 109 11.39 -12.67 -2.21
CA ASN A 109 10.65 -12.99 -0.97
C ASN A 109 10.66 -11.82 0.03
N HIS A 110 11.79 -11.11 0.12
CA HIS A 110 11.90 -9.94 0.98
C HIS A 110 11.10 -8.77 0.40
N LEU A 111 11.06 -8.61 -0.93
CA LEU A 111 10.21 -7.65 -1.60
C LEU A 111 8.73 -7.92 -1.31
N SER A 112 8.28 -9.18 -1.43
CA SER A 112 6.91 -9.57 -1.10
C SER A 112 6.52 -9.18 0.32
N ARG A 113 7.40 -9.43 1.30
CA ARG A 113 7.16 -9.04 2.70
C ARG A 113 7.10 -7.53 2.87
N ALA A 114 7.97 -6.78 2.20
CA ALA A 114 7.96 -5.32 2.24
C ALA A 114 6.67 -4.74 1.63
N LEU A 115 6.19 -5.28 0.50
CA LEU A 115 4.93 -4.86 -0.10
C LEU A 115 3.75 -5.06 0.87
N HIS A 116 3.65 -6.23 1.52
CA HIS A 116 2.62 -6.48 2.52
C HIS A 116 2.76 -5.60 3.77
N GLN A 117 4.00 -5.36 4.22
CA GLN A 117 4.26 -4.48 5.37
C GLN A 117 3.78 -3.05 5.11
N TYR A 118 3.95 -2.55 3.89
CA TYR A 118 3.59 -1.18 3.50
C TYR A 118 2.27 -1.10 2.71
N GLU A 119 1.45 -2.15 2.70
CA GLU A 119 0.20 -2.22 1.93
C GLU A 119 -0.71 -1.00 2.16
N ALA A 120 -0.88 -0.59 3.42
CA ALA A 120 -1.67 0.59 3.77
C ALA A 120 -1.07 1.90 3.22
N ALA A 121 0.27 1.99 3.18
CA ALA A 121 0.97 3.15 2.64
C ALA A 121 0.87 3.19 1.10
N PHE A 122 0.97 2.05 0.43
CA PHE A 122 0.71 1.95 -1.01
C PHE A 122 -0.73 2.33 -1.36
N ALA A 123 -1.71 1.80 -0.61
CA ALA A 123 -3.13 2.13 -0.79
C ALA A 123 -3.41 3.63 -0.61
N SER A 124 -2.72 4.32 0.31
CA SER A 124 -2.84 5.79 0.47
C SER A 124 -2.33 6.58 -0.74
N LYS A 125 -1.45 5.96 -1.54
CA LYS A 125 -0.95 6.50 -2.82
C LYS A 125 -1.75 5.99 -4.03
N GLY A 126 -2.85 5.28 -3.79
CA GLY A 126 -3.69 4.71 -4.85
C GLY A 126 -3.06 3.51 -5.56
N ILE A 127 -2.12 2.79 -4.91
CA ILE A 127 -1.48 1.58 -5.44
C ILE A 127 -2.04 0.37 -4.72
N HIS A 128 -2.59 -0.59 -5.47
CA HIS A 128 -3.27 -1.76 -4.94
C HIS A 128 -2.63 -3.05 -5.46
N PHE A 129 -2.46 -4.03 -4.58
CA PHE A 129 -1.87 -5.33 -4.90
C PHE A 129 -2.89 -6.44 -4.75
N GLN A 130 -2.92 -7.35 -5.72
CA GLN A 130 -3.69 -8.59 -5.63
C GLN A 130 -2.79 -9.77 -5.97
N SER A 131 -2.86 -10.84 -5.16
CA SER A 131 -2.14 -12.09 -5.43
C SER A 131 -3.11 -13.17 -5.83
N LYS A 132 -2.86 -13.84 -6.94
CA LYS A 132 -3.67 -14.97 -7.44
C LYS A 132 -2.77 -16.15 -7.80
N LYS A 133 -3.21 -17.37 -7.57
CA LYS A 133 -2.56 -18.56 -8.12
C LYS A 133 -2.99 -18.70 -9.58
N ASN A 134 -2.02 -18.85 -10.49
CA ASN A 134 -2.29 -19.17 -11.87
C ASN A 134 -2.62 -20.67 -12.04
N SER A 135 -3.03 -21.06 -13.25
CA SER A 135 -3.36 -22.46 -13.60
C SER A 135 -2.20 -23.46 -13.40
N LYS A 136 -0.95 -22.98 -13.32
CA LYS A 136 0.25 -23.78 -13.07
C LYS A 136 0.64 -23.81 -11.57
N GLY A 137 -0.18 -23.23 -10.68
CA GLY A 137 0.06 -23.17 -9.25
C GLY A 137 1.06 -22.10 -8.78
N ASN A 138 1.61 -21.31 -9.70
CA ASN A 138 2.49 -20.19 -9.35
C ASN A 138 1.69 -18.99 -8.83
N ILE A 139 2.25 -18.26 -7.88
CA ILE A 139 1.66 -17.01 -7.38
C ILE A 139 2.02 -15.90 -8.36
N GLU A 140 1.01 -15.30 -8.96
CA GLU A 140 1.09 -14.07 -9.72
C GLU A 140 0.59 -12.91 -8.87
N ILE A 141 1.23 -11.77 -9.00
CA ILE A 141 0.76 -10.51 -8.44
C ILE A 141 0.23 -9.64 -9.58
N GLU A 142 -0.81 -8.92 -9.28
CA GLU A 142 -1.41 -7.91 -10.14
C GLU A 142 -1.41 -6.60 -9.35
N ILE A 143 -0.83 -5.56 -9.95
CA ILE A 143 -0.70 -4.24 -9.37
C ILE A 143 -1.54 -3.29 -10.21
N THR A 144 -2.42 -2.55 -9.55
CA THR A 144 -3.28 -1.57 -10.18
C THR A 144 -3.17 -0.25 -9.45
N THR A 145 -3.39 0.85 -10.15
CA THR A 145 -3.35 2.17 -9.55
C THR A 145 -4.64 2.94 -9.79
N ASP A 146 -4.95 3.87 -8.90
CA ASP A 146 -6.14 4.70 -9.02
C ASP A 146 -6.06 5.68 -10.21
N TRP A 147 -4.85 6.05 -10.65
CA TRP A 147 -4.66 6.91 -11.83
C TRP A 147 -4.84 6.19 -13.16
N LEU A 148 -4.98 4.85 -13.16
CA LEU A 148 -5.34 4.07 -14.34
C LEU A 148 -6.85 4.13 -14.65
N LYS A 149 -7.67 4.72 -13.76
CA LYS A 149 -9.10 4.86 -13.96
C LYS A 149 -9.34 5.93 -15.01
N ASP A 150 -10.12 5.59 -16.06
CA ASP A 150 -10.65 6.57 -16.99
C ASP A 150 -11.64 7.51 -16.27
N ASP A 151 -12.02 8.61 -16.94
CA ASP A 151 -12.96 9.63 -16.41
C ASP A 151 -14.35 9.05 -16.03
N ILE A 152 -14.60 7.76 -16.33
CA ILE A 152 -15.86 7.05 -16.06
C ILE A 152 -15.71 6.12 -14.83
N GLY A 153 -14.52 6.02 -14.22
CA GLY A 153 -14.25 5.17 -13.06
C GLY A 153 -14.11 3.68 -13.37
N THR A 154 -13.98 3.31 -14.65
CA THR A 154 -13.78 1.93 -15.09
C THR A 154 -12.29 1.65 -15.24
N ILE A 155 -11.79 0.58 -14.62
CA ILE A 155 -10.39 0.14 -14.81
C ILE A 155 -10.25 -0.29 -16.28
N LYS A 156 -9.40 0.39 -17.05
CA LYS A 156 -9.03 -0.08 -18.39
C LYS A 156 -8.36 -1.44 -18.26
N ARG A 157 -9.09 -2.50 -18.61
CA ARG A 157 -8.49 -3.81 -18.79
C ARG A 157 -7.75 -3.78 -20.12
N VAL A 158 -6.42 -3.65 -20.06
CA VAL A 158 -5.60 -3.80 -21.26
C VAL A 158 -5.84 -5.20 -21.82
N PRO A 159 -6.22 -5.34 -23.10
CA PRO A 159 -6.41 -6.65 -23.70
C PRO A 159 -5.08 -7.41 -23.69
N ILE A 160 -5.09 -8.62 -23.16
CA ILE A 160 -3.95 -9.53 -23.19
C ILE A 160 -3.63 -9.79 -24.67
N ILE A 161 -2.59 -9.16 -25.19
CA ILE A 161 -2.03 -9.53 -26.50
C ILE A 161 -1.34 -10.87 -26.30
N THR A 162 -2.08 -11.93 -26.53
CA THR A 162 -1.49 -13.27 -26.71
C THR A 162 -0.71 -13.23 -28.02
N SER A 163 0.60 -12.98 -27.96
CA SER A 163 1.51 -13.28 -29.06
C SER A 163 1.47 -14.79 -29.29
N LYS A 164 0.69 -15.21 -30.28
CA LYS A 164 0.83 -16.52 -30.93
C LYS A 164 2.10 -16.48 -31.75
N THR A 165 3.08 -17.24 -31.34
CA THR A 165 4.07 -17.87 -32.21
C THR A 165 4.36 -19.25 -31.69
#